data_5451817ffd72ea0ccc2444d76e8e661d
#
_entry.id   5451817ffd72ea0ccc2444d76e8e661d
#
_cell.length_a   1.000
_cell.length_b   1.000
_cell.length_c   1.000
_cell.angle_alpha   90.00
_cell.angle_beta   90.00
_cell.angle_gamma   90.00
#
_symmetry.space_group_name_H-M   'P 1'
#
loop_
_entity.id
_entity.type
_entity.pdbx_description
1 polymer ?
#
loop_
_entity_poly.entity_id
_entity_poly.type
_entity_poly.pdbx_seq_one_letter_code
_entity_poly.pdbx_strand_id
1 'polypeptide(L)'
;KREFRTVAGTDSIADFVWQFAFPRKQLEAVVTDDDGQFQGIVKVSDAGDVDQDQWSTTRCSDIMIQELSPARLSWTVREVSALMEEAGTDIYPVVDTAGRVVGVVTDQSIVNVVELLDETQGG
;
A
#
# COMPACT_ATOMS: atom_id res chain seq x y z
N LYS A 1 -4.36 17.84 -0.74
CA LYS A 1 -4.39 17.16 0.55
C LYS A 1 -4.27 15.65 0.36
N ARG A 2 -3.42 15.04 1.11
CA ARG A 2 -3.20 13.60 1.01
C ARG A 2 -4.15 12.83 1.90
N GLU A 3 -4.70 11.76 1.37
CA GLU A 3 -5.59 10.90 2.13
C GLU A 3 -5.10 9.47 2.17
N PHE A 4 -3.80 9.28 1.98
CA PHE A 4 -3.20 7.97 2.10
C PHE A 4 -2.13 7.98 3.18
N ARG A 5 -1.84 6.81 3.72
CA ARG A 5 -0.79 6.65 4.71
C ARG A 5 0.09 5.47 4.33
N THR A 6 1.36 5.59 4.67
CA THR A 6 2.35 4.54 4.44
C THR A 6 3.03 4.21 5.76
N VAL A 7 3.73 3.10 5.80
CA VAL A 7 4.54 2.73 6.96
C VAL A 7 5.99 2.70 6.54
N ALA A 8 6.90 2.82 7.51
CA ALA A 8 8.32 2.74 7.24
C ALA A 8 8.79 1.29 7.32
N GLY A 9 9.75 0.92 6.46
CA GLY A 9 10.32 -0.43 6.53
C GLY A 9 11.00 -0.72 7.86
N THR A 10 11.46 0.33 8.56
CA THR A 10 12.07 0.20 9.88
C THR A 10 11.05 0.05 11.01
N ASP A 11 9.77 0.28 10.73
CA ASP A 11 8.73 0.06 11.74
C ASP A 11 8.63 -1.42 12.07
N SER A 12 8.37 -1.73 13.36
CA SER A 12 8.17 -3.11 13.76
C SER A 12 6.82 -3.61 13.25
N ILE A 13 6.70 -4.92 13.13
CA ILE A 13 5.42 -5.55 12.80
C ILE A 13 4.38 -5.19 13.86
N ALA A 14 4.80 -5.12 15.13
CA ALA A 14 3.90 -4.73 16.21
C ALA A 14 3.31 -3.35 15.96
N ASP A 15 4.13 -2.39 15.59
CA ASP A 15 3.67 -1.03 15.28
C ASP A 15 2.74 -1.05 14.07
N PHE A 16 3.08 -1.78 13.02
CA PHE A 16 2.23 -1.89 11.86
C PHE A 16 0.85 -2.45 12.22
N VAL A 17 0.81 -3.56 12.94
CA VAL A 17 -0.45 -4.21 13.27
C VAL A 17 -1.29 -3.36 14.22
N TRP A 18 -0.69 -2.88 15.31
CA TRP A 18 -1.44 -2.25 16.38
C TRP A 18 -1.71 -0.76 16.16
N GLN A 19 -0.83 -0.07 15.46
CA GLN A 19 -0.97 1.38 15.28
C GLN A 19 -1.47 1.76 13.89
N PHE A 20 -1.30 0.91 12.90
CA PHE A 20 -1.75 1.20 11.55
C PHE A 20 -2.94 0.33 11.15
N ALA A 21 -2.75 -0.98 11.11
CA ALA A 21 -3.74 -1.89 10.54
C ALA A 21 -5.01 -1.97 11.38
N PHE A 22 -4.86 -2.16 12.66
CA PHE A 22 -5.99 -2.37 13.54
C PHE A 22 -6.91 -1.14 13.64
N PRO A 23 -6.38 0.06 13.90
CA PRO A 23 -7.24 1.24 13.99
C PRO A 23 -7.94 1.57 12.68
N ARG A 24 -7.31 1.30 11.55
CA ARG A 24 -7.86 1.63 10.23
C ARG A 24 -8.65 0.49 9.61
N LYS A 25 -8.62 -0.68 10.22
CA LYS A 25 -9.21 -1.89 9.65
C LYS A 25 -8.68 -2.14 8.25
N GLN A 26 -7.38 -1.89 8.08
CA GLN A 26 -6.69 -2.04 6.80
C GLN A 26 -5.62 -3.10 6.95
N LEU A 27 -5.73 -4.16 6.17
CA LEU A 27 -4.90 -5.36 6.35
C LEU A 27 -3.57 -5.31 5.61
N GLU A 28 -3.34 -4.27 4.83
CA GLU A 28 -2.11 -4.11 4.05
C GLU A 28 -1.67 -2.66 4.10
N ALA A 29 -0.37 -2.46 3.96
CA ALA A 29 0.18 -1.11 3.93
C ALA A 29 1.31 -1.03 2.91
N VAL A 30 1.40 0.12 2.25
CA VAL A 30 2.54 0.43 1.39
C VAL A 30 3.69 0.87 2.29
N VAL A 31 4.88 0.33 2.04
CA VAL A 31 6.08 0.61 2.80
C VAL A 31 6.94 1.59 2.02
N THR A 32 7.38 2.67 2.68
CA THR A 32 8.26 3.67 2.07
C THR A 32 9.48 3.89 2.96
N ASP A 33 10.54 4.45 2.35
CA ASP A 33 11.70 4.89 3.12
C ASP A 33 11.53 6.36 3.54
N ASP A 34 12.57 6.94 4.13
CA ASP A 34 12.53 8.31 4.63
C ASP A 34 12.32 9.35 3.52
N ASP A 35 12.66 9.00 2.30
CA ASP A 35 12.49 9.91 1.15
C ASP A 35 11.15 9.69 0.44
N GLY A 36 10.32 8.80 0.96
CA GLY A 36 9.03 8.50 0.34
C GLY A 36 9.11 7.53 -0.82
N GLN A 37 10.26 6.92 -1.04
CA GLN A 37 10.45 5.94 -2.10
C GLN A 37 9.76 4.64 -1.76
N PHE A 38 9.12 4.02 -2.76
CA PHE A 38 8.44 2.75 -2.56
C PHE A 38 9.45 1.65 -2.21
N GLN A 39 9.11 0.86 -1.19
CA GLN A 39 9.93 -0.27 -0.75
C GLN A 39 9.20 -1.60 -0.91
N GLY A 40 7.94 -1.66 -0.60
CA GLY A 40 7.18 -2.89 -0.70
C GLY A 40 5.79 -2.75 -0.13
N ILE A 41 5.10 -3.88 0.01
CA ILE A 41 3.77 -3.95 0.65
C ILE A 41 3.86 -4.95 1.79
N VAL A 42 3.45 -4.54 2.98
CA VAL A 42 3.40 -5.42 4.16
C VAL A 42 1.96 -5.81 4.43
N LYS A 43 1.74 -7.08 4.76
CA LYS A 43 0.40 -7.62 5.01
C LYS A 43 0.30 -8.17 6.43
N VAL A 44 -0.87 -7.98 7.05
CA VAL A 44 -1.17 -8.58 8.36
C VAL A 44 -1.09 -10.11 8.27
N SER A 45 -1.51 -10.69 7.15
CA SER A 45 -1.46 -12.15 6.97
C SER A 45 -0.02 -12.67 7.06
N ASP A 46 0.95 -11.91 6.57
CA ASP A 46 2.35 -12.30 6.67
C ASP A 46 2.88 -12.10 8.08
N ALA A 47 2.38 -11.10 8.80
CA ALA A 47 2.71 -10.91 10.21
C ALA A 47 2.23 -12.10 11.04
N GLY A 48 1.11 -12.71 10.64
CA GLY A 48 0.58 -13.88 11.33
C GLY A 48 1.49 -15.10 11.27
N ASP A 49 2.42 -15.14 10.33
CA ASP A 49 3.40 -16.22 10.21
C ASP A 49 4.61 -16.02 11.11
N VAL A 50 4.70 -14.87 11.77
CA VAL A 50 5.78 -14.54 12.70
C VAL A 50 5.24 -14.70 14.12
N ASP A 51 6.03 -15.34 15.01
CA ASP A 51 5.62 -15.48 16.41
C ASP A 51 5.36 -14.11 17.02
N GLN A 52 4.25 -13.98 17.72
CA GLN A 52 3.83 -12.69 18.25
C GLN A 52 4.85 -12.07 19.20
N ASP A 53 5.58 -12.90 19.95
CA ASP A 53 6.62 -12.40 20.85
C ASP A 53 7.81 -11.80 20.11
N GLN A 54 7.90 -11.99 18.80
CA GLN A 54 8.94 -11.40 17.96
C GLN A 54 8.46 -10.20 17.15
N TRP A 55 7.19 -9.83 17.26
CA TRP A 55 6.64 -8.74 16.49
C TRP A 55 7.31 -7.40 16.78
N SER A 56 7.76 -7.18 18.01
CA SER A 56 8.41 -5.93 18.38
C SER A 56 9.84 -5.81 17.86
N THR A 57 10.46 -6.93 17.47
CA THR A 57 11.83 -6.95 16.97
C THR A 57 11.93 -7.26 15.48
N THR A 58 10.83 -7.67 14.86
CA THR A 58 10.79 -7.94 13.42
C THR A 58 10.27 -6.70 12.71
N ARG A 59 10.95 -6.29 11.65
CA ARG A 59 10.59 -5.07 10.92
C ARG A 59 9.68 -5.39 9.75
N CYS A 60 8.91 -4.38 9.32
CA CYS A 60 8.09 -4.50 8.13
C CYS A 60 8.93 -4.91 6.92
N SER A 61 10.15 -4.37 6.82
CA SER A 61 11.05 -4.70 5.71
C SER A 61 11.43 -6.17 5.68
N ASP A 62 11.31 -6.88 6.80
CA ASP A 62 11.66 -8.30 6.86
C ASP A 62 10.60 -9.21 6.25
N ILE A 63 9.36 -8.74 6.16
CA ILE A 63 8.25 -9.57 5.68
C ILE A 63 7.52 -8.98 4.47
N MET A 64 7.84 -7.76 4.06
CA MET A 64 7.12 -7.09 2.97
C MET A 64 7.36 -7.77 1.63
N ILE A 65 6.37 -7.64 0.75
CA ILE A 65 6.48 -8.08 -0.63
C ILE A 65 7.21 -6.99 -1.40
N GLN A 66 8.34 -7.32 -2.03
CA GLN A 66 9.15 -6.36 -2.76
C GLN A 66 9.07 -6.54 -4.27
N GLU A 67 8.65 -7.71 -4.73
CA GLU A 67 8.70 -8.04 -6.15
C GLU A 67 7.43 -7.60 -6.86
N LEU A 68 7.21 -6.29 -6.91
CA LEU A 68 6.14 -5.74 -7.71
C LEU A 68 6.55 -4.37 -8.23
N SER A 69 5.96 -3.97 -9.35
CA SER A 69 6.24 -2.67 -9.96
C SER A 69 5.15 -1.69 -9.56
N PRO A 70 5.50 -0.56 -8.92
CA PRO A 70 4.49 0.42 -8.56
C PRO A 70 3.81 1.00 -9.81
N ALA A 71 2.56 1.42 -9.64
CA ALA A 71 1.81 2.05 -10.71
C ALA A 71 2.28 3.49 -10.89
N ARG A 72 2.07 4.02 -12.07
CA ARG A 72 2.40 5.40 -12.38
C ARG A 72 1.13 6.21 -12.57
N LEU A 73 1.23 7.52 -12.40
CA LEU A 73 0.09 8.41 -12.54
C LEU A 73 -0.56 8.32 -13.92
N SER A 74 0.21 7.95 -14.94
CA SER A 74 -0.30 7.83 -16.30
C SER A 74 -1.07 6.52 -16.54
N TRP A 75 -1.02 5.58 -15.60
CA TRP A 75 -1.67 4.28 -15.78
C TRP A 75 -3.16 4.38 -15.52
N THR A 76 -3.92 3.58 -16.23
CA THR A 76 -5.38 3.55 -16.08
C THR A 76 -5.76 2.74 -14.84
N VAL A 77 -6.97 2.96 -14.37
CA VAL A 77 -7.54 2.19 -13.27
C VAL A 77 -7.53 0.69 -13.59
N ARG A 78 -7.84 0.36 -14.85
CA ARG A 78 -7.86 -1.04 -15.29
C ARG A 78 -6.47 -1.67 -15.19
N GLU A 79 -5.44 -0.94 -15.58
CA GLU A 79 -4.07 -1.45 -15.47
C GLU A 79 -3.67 -1.67 -14.03
N VAL A 80 -4.00 -0.73 -13.14
CA VAL A 80 -3.67 -0.87 -11.72
C VAL A 80 -4.47 -2.03 -11.11
N SER A 81 -5.73 -2.15 -11.46
CA SER A 81 -6.58 -3.22 -10.95
C SER A 81 -6.03 -4.61 -11.33
N ALA A 82 -5.55 -4.73 -12.57
CA ALA A 82 -4.94 -5.98 -13.03
C ALA A 82 -3.67 -6.30 -12.24
N LEU A 83 -2.87 -5.29 -11.92
CA LEU A 83 -1.65 -5.47 -11.13
C LEU A 83 -1.97 -5.90 -9.71
N MET A 84 -3.02 -5.33 -9.11
CA MET A 84 -3.44 -5.72 -7.77
C MET A 84 -3.85 -7.19 -7.73
N GLU A 85 -4.58 -7.60 -8.73
CA GLU A 85 -5.02 -8.99 -8.83
C GLU A 85 -3.82 -9.92 -9.01
N GLU A 86 -2.91 -9.57 -9.88
CA GLU A 86 -1.71 -10.36 -10.14
C GLU A 86 -0.81 -10.46 -8.90
N ALA A 87 -0.66 -9.35 -8.18
CA ALA A 87 0.18 -9.32 -6.98
C ALA A 87 -0.52 -9.92 -5.77
N GLY A 88 -1.84 -10.10 -5.83
CA GLY A 88 -2.62 -10.60 -4.70
C GLY A 88 -2.74 -9.59 -3.59
N THR A 89 -2.81 -8.30 -3.92
CA THR A 89 -2.91 -7.23 -2.93
C THR A 89 -4.24 -6.50 -3.08
N ASP A 90 -4.70 -5.94 -1.96
CA ASP A 90 -5.91 -5.12 -1.94
C ASP A 90 -5.59 -3.64 -2.04
N ILE A 91 -4.30 -3.30 -2.02
CA ILE A 91 -3.83 -1.93 -2.19
C ILE A 91 -2.69 -1.93 -3.20
N TYR A 92 -2.42 -0.77 -3.76
CA TYR A 92 -1.31 -0.64 -4.70
C TYR A 92 -0.72 0.76 -4.64
N PRO A 93 0.62 0.89 -4.66
CA PRO A 93 1.26 2.20 -4.62
C PRO A 93 1.25 2.86 -6.00
N VAL A 94 1.08 4.18 -6.01
CA VAL A 94 1.25 4.99 -7.21
C VAL A 94 2.44 5.90 -6.95
N VAL A 95 3.38 5.91 -7.89
CA VAL A 95 4.61 6.68 -7.75
C VAL A 95 4.72 7.73 -8.85
N ASP A 96 5.50 8.77 -8.57
CA ASP A 96 5.86 9.79 -9.55
C ASP A 96 7.10 9.34 -10.33
N THR A 97 7.62 10.22 -11.17
CA THR A 97 8.78 9.89 -12.00
C THR A 97 10.06 9.68 -11.20
N ALA A 98 10.09 10.17 -9.95
CA ALA A 98 11.22 9.98 -9.05
C ALA A 98 11.10 8.70 -8.23
N GLY A 99 10.00 7.95 -8.35
CA GLY A 99 9.78 6.74 -7.59
C GLY A 99 9.18 6.96 -6.22
N ARG A 100 8.76 8.17 -5.91
CA ARG A 100 8.14 8.47 -4.63
C ARG A 100 6.66 8.13 -4.67
N VAL A 101 6.16 7.57 -3.57
CA VAL A 101 4.76 7.25 -3.45
C VAL A 101 3.95 8.54 -3.32
N VAL A 102 3.08 8.77 -4.28
CA VAL A 102 2.21 9.95 -4.28
C VAL A 102 0.75 9.59 -4.05
N GLY A 103 0.44 8.32 -4.03
CA GLY A 103 -0.90 7.85 -3.74
C GLY A 103 -0.91 6.36 -3.46
N VAL A 104 -2.01 5.91 -2.87
CA VAL A 104 -2.27 4.50 -2.63
C VAL A 104 -3.67 4.20 -3.13
N VAL A 105 -3.79 3.22 -4.01
CA VAL A 105 -5.06 2.79 -4.57
C VAL A 105 -5.56 1.60 -3.75
N THR A 106 -6.80 1.66 -3.33
CA THR A 106 -7.47 0.54 -2.66
C THR A 106 -8.66 0.15 -3.52
N ASP A 107 -9.27 -0.99 -3.24
CA ASP A 107 -10.49 -1.39 -3.94
C ASP A 107 -11.56 -0.30 -3.82
N GLN A 108 -11.69 0.26 -2.64
CA GLN A 108 -12.64 1.34 -2.40
C GLN A 108 -12.27 2.60 -3.19
N SER A 109 -10.99 2.93 -3.20
CA SER A 109 -10.50 4.10 -3.92
C SER A 109 -10.69 3.97 -5.43
N ILE A 110 -10.50 2.77 -5.97
CA ILE A 110 -10.71 2.52 -7.39
C ILE A 110 -12.15 2.83 -7.78
N VAL A 111 -13.10 2.37 -6.98
CA VAL A 111 -14.51 2.63 -7.24
C VAL A 111 -14.77 4.13 -7.21
N ASN A 112 -14.24 4.83 -6.22
CA ASN A 112 -14.42 6.27 -6.10
C ASN A 112 -13.82 7.03 -7.27
N VAL A 113 -12.65 6.61 -7.74
CA VAL A 113 -11.98 7.25 -8.87
C VAL A 113 -12.80 7.07 -10.14
N VAL A 114 -13.34 5.89 -10.37
CA VAL A 114 -14.17 5.62 -11.53
C VAL A 114 -15.40 6.52 -11.52
N GLU A 115 -16.05 6.66 -10.37
CA GLU A 115 -17.23 7.54 -10.23
C GLU A 115 -16.88 8.99 -10.53
N LEU A 116 -15.74 9.46 -10.02
CA LEU A 116 -15.30 10.83 -10.25
C LEU A 116 -15.00 11.09 -11.73
N LEU A 117 -14.35 10.13 -12.40
CA LEU A 117 -14.07 10.25 -13.81
C LEU A 117 -15.35 10.31 -14.65
N ASP A 118 -16.32 9.49 -14.30
CA ASP A 118 -17.60 9.49 -14.99
C ASP A 118 -18.29 10.85 -14.83
N GLU A 119 -18.32 11.40 -13.63
CA GLU A 119 -18.89 12.71 -13.38
C GLU A 119 -18.19 13.79 -14.17
N THR A 120 -16.85 13.75 -14.19
CA THR A 120 -16.04 14.74 -14.88
C THR A 120 -16.24 14.69 -16.38
N GLN A 121 -16.33 13.50 -16.94
CA GLN A 121 -16.47 13.31 -18.37
C GLN A 121 -17.90 13.50 -18.86
N GLY A 122 -18.84 13.18 -18.00
CA GLY A 122 -20.26 13.32 -18.33
C GLY A 122 -20.77 14.74 -18.25
N GLY A 123 -20.00 15.59 -17.64
CA GLY A 123 -20.34 17.01 -17.47
C GLY A 123 -19.98 17.89 -18.67
#